data_47a7ba4078fbb84f7ccf1fc4556da5b2
#
_entry.id   47a7ba4078fbb84f7ccf1fc4556da5b2
#
_cell.length_a   1.000
_cell.length_b   1.000
_cell.length_c   1.000
_cell.angle_alpha   90.00
_cell.angle_beta   90.00
_cell.angle_gamma   90.00
#
_symmetry.space_group_name_H-M   'P 1'
#
loop_
_entity.id
_entity.type
_entity.pdbx_description
1 polymer ?
#
loop_
_entity_poly.entity_id
_entity_poly.type
_entity_poly.pdbx_seq_one_letter_code
_entity_poly.pdbx_strand_id
1 'polypeptide(L)'
;MAFSFRKLTSDHAIEWQTLKLEGIEDFPLGFLITPEEALKTTKDRARTHLNFGTTRGGFYHNTLVGFCGYRPELFERTRHRAQIGPFFVRPKYQGTGAAQCLMSGVIQEARAAKIAQLELFVDTENYRAVRFYEKYGFEWVATHPDGVRMGAQSRDDHFYCLRLGP
;
A
#
# COMPACT_ATOMS: atom_id res chain seq x y z
N MET A 1 -18.30 -10.48 6.51
CA MET A 1 -17.00 -10.88 7.08
C MET A 1 -16.49 -9.75 7.96
N ALA A 2 -15.98 -10.05 9.16
CA ALA A 2 -15.38 -9.05 10.03
C ALA A 2 -13.86 -9.01 9.80
N PHE A 3 -13.36 -7.86 9.40
CA PHE A 3 -11.93 -7.61 9.20
C PHE A 3 -11.39 -6.71 10.30
N SER A 4 -10.11 -6.84 10.63
CA SER A 4 -9.42 -5.94 11.55
C SER A 4 -8.17 -5.35 10.91
N PHE A 5 -7.86 -4.12 11.31
CA PHE A 5 -6.70 -3.35 10.88
C PHE A 5 -5.66 -3.33 12.00
N ARG A 6 -4.40 -3.63 11.68
CA ARG A 6 -3.30 -3.60 12.64
C ARG A 6 -2.00 -3.16 11.97
N LYS A 7 -1.12 -2.52 12.74
CA LYS A 7 0.27 -2.34 12.37
C LYS A 7 0.97 -3.69 12.34
N LEU A 8 1.73 -3.99 11.29
CA LEU A 8 2.55 -5.19 11.23
C LEU A 8 3.83 -5.00 12.05
N THR A 9 4.26 -6.08 12.68
CA THR A 9 5.50 -6.20 13.45
C THR A 9 6.40 -7.29 12.87
N SER A 10 7.61 -7.42 13.39
CA SER A 10 8.55 -8.48 12.99
C SER A 10 7.96 -9.90 13.07
N ASP A 11 6.97 -10.13 13.95
CA ASP A 11 6.32 -11.44 14.09
C ASP A 11 5.51 -11.83 12.84
N HIS A 12 5.06 -10.84 12.08
CA HIS A 12 4.30 -11.05 10.84
C HIS A 12 5.20 -11.22 9.59
N ALA A 13 6.53 -11.26 9.76
CA ALA A 13 7.46 -11.18 8.63
C ALA A 13 7.25 -12.27 7.58
N ILE A 14 7.01 -13.51 8.01
CA ILE A 14 6.82 -14.66 7.10
C ILE A 14 5.50 -14.51 6.34
N GLU A 15 4.39 -14.24 7.06
CA GLU A 15 3.07 -14.05 6.43
C GLU A 15 3.08 -12.88 5.44
N TRP A 16 3.72 -11.78 5.84
CA TRP A 16 3.82 -10.59 4.99
C TRP A 16 4.67 -10.85 3.73
N GLN A 17 5.81 -11.55 3.84
CA GLN A 17 6.62 -11.92 2.68
C GLN A 17 5.84 -12.80 1.70
N THR A 18 5.14 -13.82 2.22
CA THR A 18 4.30 -14.70 1.40
C THR A 18 3.22 -13.89 0.69
N LEU A 19 2.50 -13.07 1.43
CA LEU A 19 1.42 -12.24 0.87
C LEU A 19 1.93 -11.22 -0.15
N LYS A 20 3.10 -10.64 0.09
CA LYS A 20 3.75 -9.71 -0.84
C LYS A 20 4.16 -10.38 -2.14
N LEU A 21 4.73 -11.59 -2.07
CA LEU A 21 5.09 -12.36 -3.26
C LEU A 21 3.86 -12.75 -4.08
N GLU A 22 2.79 -13.25 -3.43
CA GLU A 22 1.50 -13.50 -4.09
C GLU A 22 1.01 -12.24 -4.84
N GLY A 23 1.09 -11.07 -4.19
CA GLY A 23 0.66 -9.81 -4.80
C GLY A 23 1.50 -9.42 -6.02
N ILE A 24 2.81 -9.60 -5.98
CA ILE A 24 3.73 -9.29 -7.09
C ILE A 24 3.45 -10.21 -8.29
N GLU A 25 3.20 -11.48 -8.04
CA GLU A 25 2.90 -12.46 -9.09
C GLU A 25 1.52 -12.25 -9.71
N ASP A 26 0.50 -12.02 -8.88
CA ASP A 26 -0.90 -11.88 -9.34
C ASP A 26 -1.20 -10.50 -9.96
N PHE A 27 -0.54 -9.45 -9.47
CA PHE A 27 -0.83 -8.05 -9.84
C PHE A 27 0.45 -7.22 -9.98
N PRO A 28 1.29 -7.51 -10.99
CA PRO A 28 2.59 -6.86 -11.15
C PRO A 28 2.52 -5.34 -11.28
N LEU A 29 1.43 -4.78 -11.82
CA LEU A 29 1.22 -3.33 -11.91
C LEU A 29 1.05 -2.63 -10.55
N GLY A 30 0.84 -3.38 -9.48
CA GLY A 30 0.69 -2.85 -8.12
C GLY A 30 2.00 -2.77 -7.34
N PHE A 31 3.12 -3.21 -7.92
CA PHE A 31 4.41 -3.33 -7.21
C PHE A 31 5.55 -2.80 -8.06
N LEU A 32 6.54 -2.18 -7.39
CA LEU A 32 7.74 -1.63 -8.04
C LEU A 32 8.92 -2.62 -8.07
N ILE A 33 8.82 -3.74 -7.35
CA ILE A 33 9.86 -4.77 -7.30
C ILE A 33 9.44 -6.00 -8.10
N THR A 34 10.43 -6.67 -8.68
CA THR A 34 10.20 -7.92 -9.42
C THR A 34 10.05 -9.11 -8.47
N PRO A 35 9.48 -10.26 -8.94
CA PRO A 35 9.47 -11.50 -8.17
C PRO A 35 10.88 -11.94 -7.74
N GLU A 36 11.87 -11.82 -8.64
CA GLU A 36 13.26 -12.19 -8.37
C GLU A 36 13.90 -11.33 -7.27
N GLU A 37 13.59 -10.03 -7.23
CA GLU A 37 14.03 -9.13 -6.16
C GLU A 37 13.35 -9.46 -4.84
N ALA A 38 12.04 -9.78 -4.89
CA ALA A 38 11.27 -10.17 -3.70
C ALA A 38 11.82 -11.46 -3.08
N LEU A 39 12.15 -12.48 -3.91
CA LEU A 39 12.72 -13.75 -3.47
C LEU A 39 14.09 -13.60 -2.79
N LYS A 40 14.86 -12.56 -3.12
CA LYS A 40 16.14 -12.26 -2.46
C LYS A 40 15.98 -11.63 -1.07
N THR A 41 14.76 -11.27 -0.69
CA THR A 41 14.50 -10.71 0.63
C THR A 41 14.56 -11.79 1.69
N THR A 42 15.56 -11.77 2.53
CA THR A 42 15.70 -12.69 3.67
C THR A 42 14.66 -12.42 4.74
N LYS A 43 14.39 -13.41 5.60
CA LYS A 43 13.49 -13.26 6.76
C LYS A 43 13.93 -12.12 7.67
N ASP A 44 15.22 -11.93 7.87
CA ASP A 44 15.75 -10.88 8.73
C ASP A 44 15.56 -9.49 8.11
N ARG A 45 15.74 -9.35 6.79
CA ARG A 45 15.39 -8.11 6.08
C ARG A 45 13.90 -7.79 6.17
N ALA A 46 13.03 -8.79 6.07
CA ALA A 46 11.60 -8.59 6.23
C ALA A 46 11.26 -8.14 7.66
N ARG A 47 11.85 -8.75 8.68
CA ARG A 47 11.71 -8.31 10.08
C ARG A 47 12.16 -6.86 10.28
N THR A 48 13.34 -6.53 9.77
CA THR A 48 13.89 -5.17 9.83
C THR A 48 12.95 -4.18 9.16
N HIS A 49 12.42 -4.50 7.97
CA HIS A 49 11.46 -3.66 7.27
C HIS A 49 10.21 -3.40 8.11
N LEU A 50 9.62 -4.44 8.69
CA LEU A 50 8.41 -4.28 9.51
C LEU A 50 8.68 -3.51 10.81
N ASN A 51 9.89 -3.58 11.37
CA ASN A 51 10.29 -2.80 12.54
C ASN A 51 10.37 -1.29 12.27
N PHE A 52 10.52 -0.84 11.02
CA PHE A 52 10.32 0.58 10.69
C PHE A 52 8.89 1.06 10.93
N GLY A 53 7.94 0.13 11.08
CA GLY A 53 6.56 0.45 11.42
C GLY A 53 5.77 1.14 10.31
N THR A 54 6.18 0.95 9.07
CA THR A 54 5.58 1.57 7.87
C THR A 54 4.65 0.65 7.10
N THR A 55 4.25 -0.49 7.68
CA THR A 55 3.34 -1.44 7.04
C THR A 55 2.14 -1.74 7.93
N ARG A 56 0.97 -1.73 7.32
CA ARG A 56 -0.33 -2.04 7.94
C ARG A 56 -0.91 -3.31 7.36
N GLY A 57 -1.55 -4.11 8.18
CA GLY A 57 -2.19 -5.37 7.80
C GLY A 57 -3.70 -5.33 7.96
N GLY A 58 -4.38 -5.95 7.01
CA GLY A 58 -5.79 -6.30 7.09
C GLY A 58 -5.92 -7.79 7.42
N PHE A 59 -6.67 -8.12 8.46
CA PHE A 59 -6.81 -9.50 8.95
C PHE A 59 -8.26 -9.94 8.88
N TYR A 60 -8.45 -11.19 8.44
CA TYR A 60 -9.69 -11.93 8.63
C TYR A 60 -9.46 -12.94 9.74
N HIS A 61 -10.14 -12.77 10.88
CA HIS A 61 -9.74 -13.39 12.14
C HIS A 61 -8.26 -13.09 12.45
N ASN A 62 -7.41 -14.12 12.51
CA ASN A 62 -5.97 -13.98 12.75
C ASN A 62 -5.11 -14.16 11.49
N THR A 63 -5.73 -14.33 10.31
CA THR A 63 -5.02 -14.52 9.04
C THR A 63 -4.80 -13.17 8.36
N LEU A 64 -3.57 -12.86 7.99
CA LEU A 64 -3.22 -11.69 7.20
C LEU A 64 -3.73 -11.88 5.75
N VAL A 65 -4.66 -11.04 5.31
CA VAL A 65 -5.32 -11.15 4.00
C VAL A 65 -5.04 -9.99 3.06
N GLY A 66 -4.44 -8.94 3.57
CA GLY A 66 -4.03 -7.77 2.80
C GLY A 66 -3.05 -6.91 3.57
N PHE A 67 -2.33 -6.04 2.88
CA PHE A 67 -1.43 -5.07 3.50
C PHE A 67 -1.36 -3.76 2.72
N CYS A 68 -0.91 -2.73 3.41
CA CYS A 68 -0.67 -1.40 2.85
C CYS A 68 0.59 -0.79 3.46
N GLY A 69 1.46 -0.25 2.63
CA GLY A 69 2.52 0.64 3.08
C GLY A 69 1.91 1.97 3.52
N TYR A 70 2.37 2.50 4.65
CA TYR A 70 1.99 3.81 5.19
C TYR A 70 3.25 4.48 5.73
N ARG A 71 3.71 5.50 5.03
CA ARG A 71 5.00 6.17 5.29
C ARG A 71 4.78 7.67 5.48
N PRO A 72 4.63 8.13 6.74
CA PRO A 72 4.67 9.56 7.05
C PRO A 72 6.02 10.17 6.67
N GLU A 73 5.99 11.39 6.13
CA GLU A 73 7.19 12.17 5.88
C GLU A 73 7.82 12.63 7.19
N LEU A 74 9.17 12.65 7.24
CA LEU A 74 9.92 12.88 8.48
C LEU A 74 10.35 14.32 8.68
N PHE A 75 10.52 15.10 7.61
CA PHE A 75 11.01 16.46 7.71
C PHE A 75 9.90 17.44 8.10
N GLU A 76 10.22 18.43 8.90
CA GLU A 76 9.27 19.42 9.41
C GLU A 76 8.38 20.03 8.34
N ARG A 77 8.96 20.40 7.19
CA ARG A 77 8.22 21.01 6.07
C ARG A 77 7.32 20.05 5.30
N THR A 78 7.49 18.74 5.45
CA THR A 78 6.74 17.71 4.72
C THR A 78 5.95 16.79 5.64
N ARG A 79 6.16 16.83 6.95
CA ARG A 79 5.55 15.92 7.93
C ARG A 79 4.01 15.93 7.98
N HIS A 80 3.38 16.89 7.31
CA HIS A 80 1.93 16.95 7.13
C HIS A 80 1.42 15.95 6.07
N ARG A 81 2.32 15.24 5.39
CA ARG A 81 2.02 14.28 4.32
C ARG A 81 2.44 12.87 4.69
N ALA A 82 1.75 11.89 4.13
CA ALA A 82 2.18 10.49 4.18
C ALA A 82 1.94 9.83 2.83
N GLN A 83 2.87 8.99 2.41
CA GLN A 83 2.74 8.18 1.21
C GLN A 83 2.16 6.82 1.56
N ILE A 84 1.20 6.33 0.77
CA ILE A 84 0.66 4.98 0.87
C ILE A 84 1.07 4.13 -0.33
N GLY A 85 1.23 2.84 -0.10
CA GLY A 85 1.59 1.85 -1.11
C GLY A 85 2.87 1.06 -0.77
N PRO A 86 2.99 -0.13 -1.35
CA PRO A 86 1.99 -0.86 -2.13
C PRO A 86 0.74 -1.19 -1.31
N PHE A 87 -0.38 -1.40 -2.02
CA PHE A 87 -1.68 -1.78 -1.44
C PHE A 87 -2.16 -3.06 -2.10
N PHE A 88 -2.31 -4.12 -1.31
CA PHE A 88 -2.71 -5.43 -1.82
C PHE A 88 -3.70 -6.13 -0.90
N VAL A 89 -4.68 -6.79 -1.48
CA VAL A 89 -5.60 -7.71 -0.80
C VAL A 89 -5.74 -8.96 -1.65
N ARG A 90 -5.60 -10.14 -1.03
CA ARG A 90 -5.77 -11.43 -1.71
C ARG A 90 -7.08 -11.48 -2.50
N PRO A 91 -7.07 -12.04 -3.72
CA PRO A 91 -8.25 -12.10 -4.60
C PRO A 91 -9.51 -12.62 -3.92
N LYS A 92 -9.39 -13.66 -3.10
CA LYS A 92 -10.50 -14.26 -2.34
C LYS A 92 -11.24 -13.27 -1.43
N TYR A 93 -10.56 -12.23 -0.95
CA TYR A 93 -11.13 -11.24 -0.02
C TYR A 93 -11.41 -9.89 -0.68
N GLN A 94 -11.18 -9.76 -1.99
CA GLN A 94 -11.52 -8.56 -2.72
C GLN A 94 -13.04 -8.46 -2.88
N GLY A 95 -13.58 -7.24 -2.76
CA GLY A 95 -15.03 -7.03 -2.80
C GLY A 95 -15.79 -7.42 -1.52
N THR A 96 -15.10 -7.95 -0.49
CA THR A 96 -15.74 -8.41 0.76
C THR A 96 -15.62 -7.43 1.94
N GLY A 97 -14.94 -6.30 1.75
CA GLY A 97 -14.70 -5.29 2.80
C GLY A 97 -13.26 -5.23 3.32
N ALA A 98 -12.37 -6.17 2.94
CA ALA A 98 -10.98 -6.19 3.41
C ALA A 98 -10.19 -4.92 2.99
N ALA A 99 -10.28 -4.53 1.72
CA ALA A 99 -9.64 -3.31 1.23
C ALA A 99 -10.22 -2.05 1.90
N GLN A 100 -11.53 -2.04 2.16
CA GLN A 100 -12.19 -0.95 2.88
C GLN A 100 -11.67 -0.84 4.32
N CYS A 101 -11.52 -1.97 5.02
CA CYS A 101 -10.96 -2.00 6.37
C CYS A 101 -9.55 -1.42 6.41
N LEU A 102 -8.68 -1.84 5.48
CA LEU A 102 -7.31 -1.31 5.36
C LEU A 102 -7.29 0.20 5.09
N MET A 103 -8.01 0.67 4.06
CA MET A 103 -7.99 2.09 3.68
C MET A 103 -8.58 2.96 4.79
N SER A 104 -9.72 2.57 5.37
CA SER A 104 -10.34 3.30 6.48
C SER A 104 -9.42 3.35 7.69
N GLY A 105 -8.73 2.25 8.00
CA GLY A 105 -7.76 2.19 9.09
C GLY A 105 -6.58 3.15 8.87
N VAL A 106 -6.01 3.19 7.68
CA VAL A 106 -4.93 4.13 7.32
C VAL A 106 -5.41 5.58 7.41
N ILE A 107 -6.61 5.90 6.90
CA ILE A 107 -7.17 7.25 6.95
C ILE A 107 -7.41 7.69 8.41
N GLN A 108 -7.96 6.81 9.25
CA GLN A 108 -8.18 7.12 10.67
C GLN A 108 -6.86 7.34 11.41
N GLU A 109 -5.86 6.49 11.17
CA GLU A 109 -4.52 6.63 11.77
C GLU A 109 -3.85 7.94 11.31
N ALA A 110 -3.93 8.27 10.02
CA ALA A 110 -3.39 9.50 9.47
C ALA A 110 -4.03 10.75 10.12
N ARG A 111 -5.34 10.76 10.28
CA ARG A 111 -6.06 11.84 10.96
C ARG A 111 -5.64 11.97 12.43
N ALA A 112 -5.55 10.85 13.15
CA ALA A 112 -5.08 10.84 14.54
C ALA A 112 -3.65 11.36 14.68
N ALA A 113 -2.80 11.11 13.69
CA ALA A 113 -1.43 11.61 13.61
C ALA A 113 -1.33 13.04 13.04
N LYS A 114 -2.45 13.72 12.77
CA LYS A 114 -2.52 15.07 12.17
C LYS A 114 -1.83 15.16 10.80
N ILE A 115 -1.87 14.07 10.03
CA ILE A 115 -1.48 14.08 8.62
C ILE A 115 -2.59 14.78 7.84
N ALA A 116 -2.25 15.82 7.11
CA ALA A 116 -3.20 16.60 6.32
C ALA A 116 -3.42 16.04 4.91
N GLN A 117 -2.49 15.22 4.41
CA GLN A 117 -2.53 14.71 3.05
C GLN A 117 -1.96 13.29 2.94
N LEU A 118 -2.71 12.39 2.29
CA LEU A 118 -2.22 11.09 1.83
C LEU A 118 -1.92 11.16 0.34
N GLU A 119 -0.82 10.52 -0.07
CA GLU A 119 -0.31 10.55 -1.43
C GLU A 119 -0.05 9.13 -1.94
N LEU A 120 -0.25 8.91 -3.22
CA LEU A 120 0.09 7.64 -3.85
C LEU A 120 0.43 7.79 -5.33
N PHE A 121 1.17 6.82 -5.83
CA PHE A 121 1.35 6.59 -7.27
C PHE A 121 0.62 5.31 -7.65
N VAL A 122 0.00 5.30 -8.82
CA VAL A 122 -0.71 4.15 -9.37
C VAL A 122 -0.49 4.07 -10.87
N ASP A 123 -0.17 2.89 -11.38
CA ASP A 123 -0.03 2.66 -12.82
C ASP A 123 -1.29 3.09 -13.57
N THR A 124 -1.12 3.84 -14.67
CA THR A 124 -2.23 4.44 -15.43
C THR A 124 -3.21 3.40 -15.99
N GLU A 125 -2.78 2.16 -16.18
CA GLU A 125 -3.62 1.04 -16.66
C GLU A 125 -4.18 0.18 -15.53
N ASN A 126 -3.84 0.47 -14.26
CA ASN A 126 -4.45 -0.21 -13.13
C ASN A 126 -5.80 0.43 -12.77
N TYR A 127 -6.74 0.39 -13.73
CA TYR A 127 -8.06 1.01 -13.62
C TYR A 127 -8.85 0.59 -12.39
N ARG A 128 -8.59 -0.61 -11.88
CA ARG A 128 -9.26 -1.10 -10.67
C ARG A 128 -8.78 -0.36 -9.43
N ALA A 129 -7.47 -0.17 -9.30
CA ALA A 129 -6.89 0.59 -8.20
C ALA A 129 -7.26 2.07 -8.31
N VAL A 130 -7.21 2.66 -9.51
CA VAL A 130 -7.62 4.04 -9.76
C VAL A 130 -9.04 4.26 -9.24
N ARG A 131 -10.03 3.47 -9.69
CA ARG A 131 -11.42 3.57 -9.22
C ARG A 131 -11.58 3.36 -7.71
N PHE A 132 -10.76 2.48 -7.13
CA PHE A 132 -10.76 2.27 -5.68
C PHE A 132 -10.32 3.53 -4.94
N TYR A 133 -9.23 4.17 -5.35
CA TYR A 133 -8.73 5.39 -4.71
C TYR A 133 -9.67 6.57 -4.91
N GLU A 134 -10.20 6.77 -6.12
CA GLU A 134 -11.19 7.83 -6.41
C GLU A 134 -12.44 7.69 -5.54
N LYS A 135 -12.92 6.47 -5.28
CA LYS A 135 -14.04 6.22 -4.36
C LYS A 135 -13.78 6.72 -2.93
N TYR A 136 -12.51 6.78 -2.50
CA TYR A 136 -12.11 7.34 -1.19
C TYR A 136 -11.85 8.84 -1.23
N GLY A 137 -12.04 9.48 -2.37
CA GLY A 137 -11.84 10.91 -2.54
C GLY A 137 -10.41 11.31 -2.88
N PHE A 138 -9.57 10.35 -3.29
CA PHE A 138 -8.28 10.71 -3.90
C PHE A 138 -8.53 11.40 -5.24
N GLU A 139 -7.86 12.51 -5.46
CA GLU A 139 -7.94 13.31 -6.66
C GLU A 139 -6.64 13.18 -7.47
N TRP A 140 -6.78 13.05 -8.78
CA TRP A 140 -5.64 13.07 -9.70
C TRP A 140 -4.97 14.44 -9.68
N VAL A 141 -3.64 14.43 -9.59
CA VAL A 141 -2.82 15.65 -9.57
C VAL A 141 -1.98 15.77 -10.83
N ALA A 142 -1.31 14.69 -11.21
CA ALA A 142 -0.40 14.66 -12.35
C ALA A 142 -0.18 13.23 -12.86
N THR A 143 0.42 13.13 -14.06
CA THR A 143 0.96 11.87 -14.58
C THR A 143 2.48 11.98 -14.67
N HIS A 144 3.17 10.99 -14.13
CA HIS A 144 4.61 10.84 -14.21
C HIS A 144 4.93 9.92 -15.40
N PRO A 145 5.42 10.47 -16.52
CA PRO A 145 5.72 9.66 -17.69
C PRO A 145 6.97 8.82 -17.45
N ASP A 146 6.98 7.59 -17.99
CA ASP A 146 8.08 6.62 -17.84
C ASP A 146 8.50 6.41 -16.37
N GLY A 147 7.51 6.41 -15.49
CA GLY A 147 7.73 6.29 -14.04
C GLY A 147 8.18 4.88 -13.62
N VAL A 148 7.79 3.86 -14.38
CA VAL A 148 8.13 2.46 -14.12
C VAL A 148 8.51 1.76 -15.42
N ARG A 149 9.49 0.86 -15.37
CA ARG A 149 9.82 -0.02 -16.49
C ARG A 149 9.60 -1.48 -16.13
N MET A 150 8.84 -2.16 -16.97
CA MET A 150 8.62 -3.61 -16.90
C MET A 150 9.33 -4.26 -18.08
N GLY A 151 10.58 -4.69 -17.87
CA GLY A 151 11.48 -5.06 -18.96
C GLY A 151 11.74 -3.87 -19.87
N ALA A 152 11.45 -4.01 -21.17
CA ALA A 152 11.57 -2.94 -22.16
C ALA A 152 10.33 -2.02 -22.22
N GLN A 153 9.25 -2.35 -21.55
CA GLN A 153 8.00 -1.59 -21.59
C GLN A 153 8.05 -0.41 -20.61
N SER A 154 7.90 0.81 -21.14
CA SER A 154 7.69 2.03 -20.36
C SER A 154 6.25 2.08 -19.85
N ARG A 155 6.07 2.47 -18.58
CA ARG A 155 4.78 2.62 -17.92
C ARG A 155 4.71 3.98 -17.24
N ASP A 156 3.55 4.59 -17.31
CA ASP A 156 3.29 5.86 -16.64
C ASP A 156 2.55 5.63 -15.33
N ASP A 157 2.79 6.49 -14.35
CA ASP A 157 2.08 6.51 -13.08
C ASP A 157 1.25 7.77 -12.94
N HIS A 158 0.02 7.62 -12.46
CA HIS A 158 -0.76 8.74 -11.92
C HIS A 158 -0.36 9.03 -10.49
N PHE A 159 -0.18 10.30 -10.17
CA PHE A 159 -0.03 10.81 -8.83
C PHE A 159 -1.38 11.29 -8.30
N TYR A 160 -1.82 10.73 -7.18
CA TYR A 160 -3.08 11.03 -6.51
C TYR A 160 -2.86 11.55 -5.11
N CYS A 161 -3.71 12.48 -4.67
CA CYS A 161 -3.73 13.00 -3.31
C CYS A 161 -5.13 12.92 -2.70
N LEU A 162 -5.19 12.59 -1.41
CA LEU A 162 -6.37 12.74 -0.56
C LEU A 162 -6.09 13.78 0.52
N ARG A 163 -6.83 14.87 0.53
CA ARG A 163 -6.78 15.87 1.59
C ARG A 163 -7.67 15.45 2.76
N LEU A 164 -7.09 15.38 3.95
CA LEU A 164 -7.76 14.95 5.17
C LEU A 164 -8.30 16.11 6.03
N GLY A 165 -7.98 17.33 5.62
CA GLY A 165 -8.23 18.53 6.38
C GLY A 165 -7.09 18.85 7.37
N PRO A 166 -7.14 20.04 7.99
CA PRO A 166 -6.14 20.44 9.00
C PRO A 166 -6.26 19.62 10.28
#